data_1daaf4bf264eff3a4620dc9bf4eb8910
#
_entry.id   1daaf4bf264eff3a4620dc9bf4eb8910
#
_cell.length_a   1.000
_cell.length_b   1.000
_cell.length_c   1.000
_cell.angle_alpha   90.00
_cell.angle_beta   90.00
_cell.angle_gamma   90.00
#
_symmetry.space_group_name_H-M   'P 1'
#
loop_
_entity.id
_entity.type
_entity.pdbx_description
1 polymer ?
#
loop_
_entity_poly.entity_id
_entity_poly.type
_entity_poly.pdbx_seq_one_letter_code
_entity_poly.pdbx_strand_id
1 'polypeptide(L)'
;MEYVFPQLFSPDDVDIRLQYISVSQLEKMVETGKLCIPGTEELQRMSNVWNDKERSSFIESIMANLPIQLIYLDGSKTPWTVIDGVQRISSLHKFLQNEFVLDGLEYFSKECEGMSFSSIPFYLRSRIESTNIVAYVINPGTPDAVKFNIFKRINKIGKQRNREELRNAFFQGSVSKCIAELAESHEFLQATHKMMSQKGMSDRELVCRYFAFRLLRPFFDTTETMDDFLDKGMDALSALPENDFERETARFKTVMQRCYDV
;
A
#
# COMPACT_ATOMS: atom_id res chain seq x y z
N MET A 1 -1.63 38.20 5.39
CA MET A 1 -2.39 37.13 6.06
C MET A 1 -1.38 36.03 6.30
N GLU A 2 -0.92 35.90 7.53
CA GLU A 2 -0.11 34.76 7.93
C GLU A 2 -0.96 33.49 7.79
N TYR A 3 -0.56 32.59 6.91
CA TYR A 3 -1.10 31.24 6.87
C TYR A 3 -0.60 30.54 8.14
N VAL A 4 -1.40 30.58 9.18
CA VAL A 4 -1.24 29.70 10.34
C VAL A 4 -1.53 28.30 9.81
N PHE A 5 -0.46 27.49 9.63
CA PHE A 5 -0.66 26.07 9.39
C PHE A 5 -1.52 25.53 10.53
N PRO A 6 -2.69 24.97 10.26
CA PRO A 6 -3.50 24.39 11.32
C PRO A 6 -2.64 23.36 12.02
N GLN A 7 -2.66 23.37 13.35
CA GLN A 7 -2.07 22.32 14.17
C GLN A 7 -2.67 21.01 13.66
N LEU A 8 -1.88 20.21 12.95
CA LEU A 8 -2.34 19.09 12.12
C LEU A 8 -3.15 18.07 12.95
N PHE A 9 -2.94 17.99 14.25
CA PHE A 9 -3.69 17.15 15.22
C PHE A 9 -3.18 17.42 16.65
N SER A 10 -4.01 17.11 17.66
CA SER A 10 -3.53 17.00 19.04
C SER A 10 -2.89 15.61 19.24
N PRO A 11 -1.79 15.48 20.04
CA PRO A 11 -1.29 14.18 20.46
C PRO A 11 -2.37 13.28 21.11
N ASP A 12 -3.35 13.88 21.77
CA ASP A 12 -4.46 13.19 22.43
C ASP A 12 -5.47 12.56 21.45
N ASP A 13 -5.45 13.00 20.17
CA ASP A 13 -6.30 12.44 19.11
C ASP A 13 -5.71 11.16 18.51
N VAL A 14 -4.50 10.75 18.94
CA VAL A 14 -3.78 9.60 18.38
C VAL A 14 -4.10 8.35 19.20
N ASP A 15 -4.98 7.50 18.71
CA ASP A 15 -5.25 6.17 19.31
C ASP A 15 -4.60 5.06 18.46
N ILE A 16 -3.39 4.67 18.85
CA ILE A 16 -2.64 3.58 18.23
C ILE A 16 -2.27 2.58 19.30
N ARG A 17 -2.66 1.31 19.09
CA ARG A 17 -2.43 0.26 20.09
C ARG A 17 -1.59 -0.87 19.53
N LEU A 18 -0.70 -1.37 20.39
CA LEU A 18 0.03 -2.59 20.11
C LEU A 18 -0.89 -3.79 20.32
N GLN A 19 -0.92 -4.68 19.34
CA GLN A 19 -1.66 -5.94 19.40
C GLN A 19 -0.75 -7.11 19.01
N TYR A 20 -1.01 -8.26 19.60
CA TYR A 20 -0.41 -9.54 19.23
C TYR A 20 -1.47 -10.35 18.49
N ILE A 21 -1.25 -10.56 17.20
CA ILE A 21 -2.21 -11.25 16.32
C ILE A 21 -1.55 -12.53 15.85
N SER A 22 -2.11 -13.71 16.16
CA SER A 22 -1.55 -14.96 15.66
C SER A 22 -1.67 -15.04 14.13
N VAL A 23 -0.75 -15.78 13.50
CA VAL A 23 -0.78 -16.00 12.04
C VAL A 23 -2.13 -16.57 11.62
N SER A 24 -2.67 -17.56 12.33
CA SER A 24 -4.00 -18.12 12.06
C SER A 24 -5.14 -17.09 12.19
N GLN A 25 -5.04 -16.16 13.15
CA GLN A 25 -6.02 -15.08 13.29
C GLN A 25 -5.89 -14.07 12.14
N LEU A 26 -4.66 -13.73 11.75
CA LEU A 26 -4.39 -12.84 10.63
C LEU A 26 -4.94 -13.42 9.32
N GLU A 27 -4.69 -14.71 9.07
CA GLU A 27 -5.23 -15.43 7.91
C GLU A 27 -6.75 -15.38 7.88
N LYS A 28 -7.40 -15.69 8.99
CA LYS A 28 -8.85 -15.60 9.10
C LYS A 28 -9.39 -14.18 8.82
N MET A 29 -8.64 -13.14 9.21
CA MET A 29 -9.04 -11.76 8.90
C MET A 29 -8.95 -11.46 7.40
N VAL A 30 -7.97 -12.03 6.69
CA VAL A 30 -7.84 -11.92 5.23
C VAL A 30 -8.97 -12.71 4.54
N GLU A 31 -9.18 -13.97 4.90
CA GLU A 31 -10.22 -14.84 4.32
C GLU A 31 -11.64 -14.27 4.48
N THR A 32 -11.92 -13.67 5.63
CA THR A 32 -13.25 -13.06 5.90
C THR A 32 -13.40 -11.66 5.33
N GLY A 33 -12.38 -11.12 4.65
CA GLY A 33 -12.40 -9.75 4.13
C GLY A 33 -12.36 -8.67 5.22
N LYS A 34 -12.05 -9.03 6.47
CA LYS A 34 -11.85 -8.05 7.55
C LYS A 34 -10.55 -7.27 7.39
N LEU A 35 -9.52 -7.93 6.85
CA LEU A 35 -8.24 -7.31 6.49
C LEU A 35 -8.07 -7.38 4.97
N CYS A 36 -7.94 -6.24 4.33
CA CYS A 36 -7.68 -6.14 2.89
C CYS A 36 -6.17 -6.12 2.64
N ILE A 37 -5.71 -7.05 1.80
CA ILE A 37 -4.36 -7.03 1.24
C ILE A 37 -4.47 -6.71 -0.26
N PRO A 38 -3.48 -6.00 -0.86
CA PRO A 38 -3.47 -5.74 -2.29
C PRO A 38 -3.57 -7.04 -3.10
N GLY A 39 -4.35 -7.02 -4.17
CA GLY A 39 -4.45 -8.14 -5.10
C GLY A 39 -3.13 -8.43 -5.82
N THR A 40 -3.02 -9.59 -6.47
CA THR A 40 -1.79 -10.03 -7.15
C THR A 40 -1.30 -9.03 -8.19
N GLU A 41 -2.20 -8.41 -8.97
CA GLU A 41 -1.84 -7.41 -9.98
C GLU A 41 -1.29 -6.14 -9.34
N GLU A 42 -1.88 -5.68 -8.26
CA GLU A 42 -1.43 -4.50 -7.52
C GLU A 42 -0.08 -4.76 -6.84
N LEU A 43 0.11 -5.95 -6.26
CA LEU A 43 1.39 -6.37 -5.72
C LEU A 43 2.49 -6.40 -6.78
N GLN A 44 2.21 -6.89 -8.00
CA GLN A 44 3.19 -6.92 -9.10
C GLN A 44 3.61 -5.53 -9.58
N ARG A 45 2.77 -4.52 -9.43
CA ARG A 45 3.08 -3.12 -9.76
C ARG A 45 4.00 -2.44 -8.74
N MET A 46 4.16 -3.02 -7.55
CA MET A 46 5.06 -2.49 -6.53
C MET A 46 6.52 -2.66 -6.95
N SER A 47 7.36 -1.69 -6.59
CA SER A 47 8.79 -1.68 -6.94
C SER A 47 9.61 -2.75 -6.21
N ASN A 48 9.15 -3.18 -5.04
CA ASN A 48 9.86 -4.09 -4.13
C ASN A 48 9.06 -5.36 -3.83
N VAL A 49 8.63 -6.07 -4.88
CA VAL A 49 7.96 -7.37 -4.70
C VAL A 49 9.00 -8.42 -4.30
N TRP A 50 8.74 -9.11 -3.20
CA TRP A 50 9.56 -10.24 -2.77
C TRP A 50 9.49 -11.39 -3.78
N ASN A 51 10.65 -11.90 -4.15
CA ASN A 51 10.76 -13.16 -4.87
C ASN A 51 10.55 -14.36 -3.92
N ASP A 52 10.49 -15.55 -4.45
CA ASP A 52 10.17 -16.75 -3.65
C ASP A 52 11.26 -17.07 -2.61
N LYS A 53 12.53 -16.71 -2.85
CA LYS A 53 13.60 -16.84 -1.85
C LYS A 53 13.43 -15.87 -0.69
N GLU A 54 13.08 -14.62 -0.97
CA GLU A 54 12.82 -13.63 0.09
C GLU A 54 11.60 -14.02 0.93
N ARG A 55 10.54 -14.55 0.28
CA ARG A 55 9.36 -15.09 0.97
C ARG A 55 9.72 -16.29 1.83
N SER A 56 10.49 -17.23 1.27
CA SER A 56 10.94 -18.45 1.97
C SER A 56 11.80 -18.12 3.18
N SER A 57 12.75 -17.19 3.06
CA SER A 57 13.56 -16.72 4.17
C SER A 57 12.74 -16.09 5.30
N PHE A 58 11.66 -15.38 4.95
CA PHE A 58 10.74 -14.84 5.94
C PHE A 58 9.95 -15.96 6.65
N ILE A 59 9.41 -16.92 5.91
CA ILE A 59 8.73 -18.11 6.50
C ILE A 59 9.69 -18.89 7.38
N GLU A 60 10.92 -19.11 6.92
CA GLU A 60 11.97 -19.77 7.68
C GLU A 60 12.29 -19.07 8.99
N SER A 61 12.31 -17.73 9.00
CA SER A 61 12.48 -16.95 10.22
C SER A 61 11.40 -17.25 11.26
N ILE A 62 10.15 -17.44 10.82
CA ILE A 62 9.05 -17.84 11.70
C ILE A 62 9.23 -19.29 12.18
N MET A 63 9.59 -20.21 11.28
CA MET A 63 9.87 -21.61 11.62
C MET A 63 11.01 -21.72 12.65
N ALA A 64 12.04 -20.88 12.53
CA ALA A 64 13.19 -20.81 13.43
C ALA A 64 12.92 -20.02 14.72
N ASN A 65 11.70 -19.46 14.90
CA ASN A 65 11.34 -18.59 16.01
C ASN A 65 12.25 -17.34 16.13
N LEU A 66 12.72 -16.83 15.01
CA LEU A 66 13.51 -15.60 14.95
C LEU A 66 12.61 -14.36 15.04
N PRO A 67 13.10 -13.25 15.61
CA PRO A 67 12.34 -12.01 15.65
C PRO A 67 12.01 -11.53 14.24
N ILE A 68 10.73 -11.23 14.01
CA ILE A 68 10.27 -10.62 12.76
C ILE A 68 9.88 -9.17 13.00
N GLN A 69 10.00 -8.35 11.96
CA GLN A 69 9.58 -6.97 12.03
C GLN A 69 8.07 -6.87 12.27
N LEU A 70 7.66 -5.94 13.12
CA LEU A 70 6.26 -5.63 13.38
C LEU A 70 5.54 -5.08 12.12
N ILE A 71 4.22 -5.17 12.11
CA ILE A 71 3.37 -4.64 11.03
C ILE A 71 2.57 -3.43 11.52
N TYR A 72 2.08 -2.63 10.57
CA TYR A 72 1.19 -1.50 10.86
C TYR A 72 -0.11 -1.66 10.09
N LEU A 73 -1.22 -1.57 10.81
CA LEU A 73 -2.57 -1.76 10.28
C LEU A 73 -3.42 -0.51 10.53
N ASP A 74 -4.21 -0.10 9.57
CA ASP A 74 -5.31 0.85 9.77
C ASP A 74 -6.60 0.07 10.06
N GLY A 75 -7.00 0.05 11.32
CA GLY A 75 -8.25 -0.53 11.81
C GLY A 75 -9.34 0.51 12.04
N SER A 76 -9.15 1.76 11.60
CA SER A 76 -10.12 2.84 11.81
C SER A 76 -11.41 2.67 11.01
N LYS A 77 -11.36 1.87 9.95
CA LYS A 77 -12.50 1.52 9.07
C LYS A 77 -12.51 0.01 8.80
N THR A 78 -13.61 -0.51 8.34
CA THR A 78 -13.71 -1.90 7.87
C THR A 78 -13.95 -1.89 6.36
N PRO A 79 -13.20 -2.67 5.59
CA PRO A 79 -12.11 -3.57 6.01
C PRO A 79 -10.87 -2.82 6.53
N TRP A 80 -10.10 -3.48 7.41
CA TRP A 80 -8.79 -3.00 7.81
C TRP A 80 -7.83 -3.01 6.63
N THR A 81 -6.84 -2.12 6.64
CA THR A 81 -5.84 -2.03 5.57
C THR A 81 -4.42 -2.11 6.11
N VAL A 82 -3.51 -2.60 5.28
CA VAL A 82 -2.10 -2.76 5.67
C VAL A 82 -1.33 -1.50 5.32
N ILE A 83 -0.85 -0.78 6.35
CA ILE A 83 0.02 0.38 6.19
C ILE A 83 1.45 -0.06 5.89
N ASP A 84 1.99 -0.98 6.71
CA ASP A 84 3.29 -1.61 6.46
C ASP A 84 3.24 -3.09 6.80
N GLY A 85 4.05 -3.89 6.09
CA GLY A 85 4.08 -5.34 6.22
C GLY A 85 3.30 -6.09 5.13
N VAL A 86 2.88 -5.41 4.05
CA VAL A 86 2.15 -6.03 2.92
C VAL A 86 2.86 -7.28 2.41
N GLN A 87 4.19 -7.22 2.18
CA GLN A 87 4.96 -8.37 1.69
C GLN A 87 4.96 -9.53 2.69
N ARG A 88 5.04 -9.23 3.99
CA ARG A 88 5.00 -10.22 5.08
C ARG A 88 3.64 -10.92 5.15
N ILE A 89 2.56 -10.14 5.18
CA ILE A 89 1.20 -10.69 5.24
C ILE A 89 0.87 -11.46 3.97
N SER A 90 1.19 -10.92 2.79
CA SER A 90 0.97 -11.61 1.51
C SER A 90 1.77 -12.91 1.40
N SER A 91 3.00 -12.95 1.92
CA SER A 91 3.81 -14.17 1.92
C SER A 91 3.24 -15.24 2.85
N LEU A 92 2.77 -14.84 4.04
CA LEU A 92 2.05 -15.76 4.94
C LEU A 92 0.80 -16.31 4.28
N HIS A 93 -0.07 -15.44 3.78
CA HIS A 93 -1.31 -15.84 3.12
C HIS A 93 -1.04 -16.82 1.98
N LYS A 94 -0.14 -16.47 1.05
CA LYS A 94 0.21 -17.33 -0.09
C LYS A 94 0.80 -18.67 0.33
N PHE A 95 1.64 -18.69 1.37
CA PHE A 95 2.21 -19.93 1.87
C PHE A 95 1.15 -20.82 2.50
N LEU A 96 0.29 -20.28 3.35
CA LEU A 96 -0.82 -21.01 3.98
C LEU A 96 -1.81 -21.59 2.94
N GLN A 97 -2.01 -20.87 1.82
CA GLN A 97 -2.82 -21.33 0.67
C GLN A 97 -2.06 -22.27 -0.28
N ASN A 98 -0.82 -22.66 0.04
CA ASN A 98 0.05 -23.50 -0.81
C ASN A 98 0.34 -22.91 -2.20
N GLU A 99 0.39 -21.60 -2.34
CA GLU A 99 0.64 -20.92 -3.62
C GLU A 99 2.12 -20.89 -4.02
N PHE A 100 3.04 -21.19 -3.12
CA PHE A 100 4.47 -21.37 -3.42
C PHE A 100 5.11 -22.43 -2.53
N VAL A 101 6.30 -22.88 -2.92
CA VAL A 101 7.12 -23.81 -2.16
C VAL A 101 8.35 -23.10 -1.60
N LEU A 102 8.88 -23.58 -0.49
CA LEU A 102 10.08 -23.04 0.14
C LEU A 102 11.31 -23.27 -0.75
N ASP A 103 12.09 -22.22 -0.97
CA ASP A 103 13.30 -22.24 -1.82
C ASP A 103 14.43 -21.44 -1.16
N GLY A 104 15.62 -22.02 -1.16
CA GLY A 104 16.85 -21.39 -0.67
C GLY A 104 16.91 -21.25 0.85
N LEU A 105 16.43 -22.26 1.58
CA LEU A 105 16.45 -22.29 3.04
C LEU A 105 17.87 -22.45 3.60
N GLU A 106 18.16 -21.76 4.71
CA GLU A 106 19.43 -21.84 5.42
C GLU A 106 19.42 -22.91 6.54
N TYR A 107 18.38 -22.90 7.36
CA TYR A 107 18.27 -23.73 8.56
C TYR A 107 17.51 -25.04 8.32
N PHE A 108 16.47 -25.00 7.51
CA PHE A 108 15.56 -26.13 7.25
C PHE A 108 15.71 -26.71 5.84
N SER A 109 16.83 -26.45 5.15
CA SER A 109 17.04 -26.90 3.76
C SER A 109 16.94 -28.41 3.61
N LYS A 110 17.44 -29.21 4.57
CA LYS A 110 17.36 -30.66 4.52
C LYS A 110 15.96 -31.23 4.76
N GLU A 111 15.13 -30.50 5.48
CA GLU A 111 13.85 -30.99 5.96
C GLU A 111 12.65 -30.42 5.17
N CYS A 112 12.76 -29.20 4.66
CA CYS A 112 11.63 -28.45 4.11
C CYS A 112 11.86 -27.84 2.73
N GLU A 113 13.06 -27.97 2.13
CA GLU A 113 13.32 -27.41 0.79
C GLU A 113 12.35 -27.98 -0.24
N GLY A 114 11.75 -27.14 -1.06
CA GLY A 114 10.77 -27.50 -2.08
C GLY A 114 9.38 -27.88 -1.54
N MET A 115 9.13 -27.71 -0.24
CA MET A 115 7.85 -28.08 0.37
C MET A 115 6.87 -26.89 0.43
N SER A 116 5.59 -27.18 0.22
CA SER A 116 4.47 -26.29 0.49
C SER A 116 4.03 -26.39 1.96
N PHE A 117 3.17 -25.48 2.42
CA PHE A 117 2.66 -25.47 3.78
C PHE A 117 2.04 -26.80 4.21
N SER A 118 1.22 -27.42 3.36
CA SER A 118 0.59 -28.71 3.66
C SER A 118 1.59 -29.87 3.78
N SER A 119 2.78 -29.75 3.18
CA SER A 119 3.78 -30.80 3.08
C SER A 119 4.86 -30.73 4.17
N ILE A 120 5.08 -29.57 4.79
CA ILE A 120 6.05 -29.46 5.89
C ILE A 120 5.57 -30.20 7.14
N PRO A 121 6.48 -30.62 8.04
CA PRO A 121 6.16 -31.32 9.28
C PRO A 121 5.11 -30.61 10.13
N PHE A 122 4.24 -31.39 10.77
CA PHE A 122 3.13 -30.85 11.57
C PHE A 122 3.57 -29.84 12.64
N TYR A 123 4.70 -30.13 13.32
CA TYR A 123 5.19 -29.22 14.37
C TYR A 123 5.60 -27.84 13.84
N LEU A 124 6.09 -27.75 12.59
CA LEU A 124 6.39 -26.47 11.94
C LEU A 124 5.13 -25.73 11.49
N ARG A 125 4.14 -26.46 10.96
CA ARG A 125 2.82 -25.86 10.65
C ARG A 125 2.19 -25.25 11.90
N SER A 126 2.12 -26.03 12.99
CA SER A 126 1.57 -25.55 14.25
C SER A 126 2.34 -24.34 14.80
N ARG A 127 3.67 -24.33 14.66
CA ARG A 127 4.49 -23.18 15.04
C ARG A 127 4.17 -21.93 14.22
N ILE A 128 4.08 -22.07 12.90
CA ILE A 128 3.72 -20.95 12.02
C ILE A 128 2.35 -20.40 12.41
N GLU A 129 1.34 -21.23 12.51
CA GLU A 129 -0.04 -20.83 12.82
C GLU A 129 -0.16 -20.14 14.19
N SER A 130 0.60 -20.60 15.19
CA SER A 130 0.56 -20.06 16.55
C SER A 130 1.47 -18.85 16.79
N THR A 131 2.37 -18.54 15.85
CA THR A 131 3.28 -17.40 15.97
C THR A 131 2.49 -16.10 16.04
N ASN A 132 2.81 -15.27 17.03
CA ASN A 132 2.21 -13.96 17.19
C ASN A 132 2.99 -12.91 16.40
N ILE A 133 2.29 -12.22 15.51
CA ILE A 133 2.78 -11.05 14.80
C ILE A 133 2.48 -9.83 15.67
N VAL A 134 3.50 -9.00 15.89
CA VAL A 134 3.33 -7.73 16.59
C VAL A 134 2.79 -6.71 15.62
N ALA A 135 1.63 -6.12 15.93
CA ALA A 135 0.96 -5.14 15.08
C ALA A 135 0.71 -3.84 15.85
N TYR A 136 1.05 -2.70 15.26
CA TYR A 136 0.47 -1.42 15.66
C TYR A 136 -0.82 -1.21 14.86
N VAL A 137 -1.93 -1.06 15.58
CA VAL A 137 -3.26 -0.86 14.99
C VAL A 137 -3.72 0.55 15.27
N ILE A 138 -3.99 1.31 14.22
CA ILE A 138 -4.61 2.62 14.31
C ILE A 138 -6.11 2.43 14.50
N ASN A 139 -6.64 3.00 15.58
CA ASN A 139 -8.05 2.87 15.94
C ASN A 139 -8.92 4.00 15.35
N PRO A 140 -10.26 3.82 15.33
CA PRO A 140 -11.21 4.87 14.96
C PRO A 140 -11.02 6.15 15.78
N GLY A 141 -11.20 7.30 15.14
CA GLY A 141 -11.00 8.61 15.79
C GLY A 141 -9.62 9.24 15.53
N THR A 142 -8.60 8.44 15.17
CA THR A 142 -7.29 8.98 14.77
C THR A 142 -7.42 9.76 13.47
N PRO A 143 -7.02 11.06 13.42
CA PRO A 143 -7.09 11.89 12.21
C PRO A 143 -6.30 11.30 11.03
N ASP A 144 -6.81 11.46 9.82
CA ASP A 144 -6.15 10.95 8.60
C ASP A 144 -4.75 11.57 8.40
N ALA A 145 -4.54 12.83 8.83
CA ALA A 145 -3.22 13.46 8.83
C ALA A 145 -2.18 12.71 9.69
N VAL A 146 -2.60 12.10 10.80
CA VAL A 146 -1.73 11.25 11.64
C VAL A 146 -1.36 9.99 10.90
N LYS A 147 -2.33 9.32 10.29
CA LYS A 147 -2.12 8.10 9.51
C LYS A 147 -1.09 8.33 8.41
N PHE A 148 -1.25 9.42 7.65
CA PHE A 148 -0.34 9.82 6.59
C PHE A 148 1.09 10.06 7.13
N ASN A 149 1.21 10.78 8.26
CA ASN A 149 2.52 11.03 8.88
C ASN A 149 3.21 9.75 9.36
N ILE A 150 2.46 8.81 9.96
CA ILE A 150 2.97 7.51 10.37
C ILE A 150 3.48 6.75 9.15
N PHE A 151 2.67 6.69 8.11
CA PHE A 151 2.98 6.04 6.87
C PHE A 151 4.27 6.60 6.22
N LYS A 152 4.39 7.94 6.15
CA LYS A 152 5.57 8.64 5.63
C LYS A 152 6.84 8.35 6.45
N ARG A 153 6.71 8.24 7.78
CA ARG A 153 7.86 8.01 8.68
C ARG A 153 8.33 6.56 8.68
N ILE A 154 7.42 5.60 8.72
CA ILE A 154 7.75 4.16 8.71
C ILE A 154 8.50 3.80 7.44
N ASN A 155 8.04 4.28 6.30
CA ASN A 155 8.65 3.98 5.01
C ASN A 155 10.00 4.69 4.77
N LYS A 156 10.39 5.69 5.58
CA LYS A 156 11.73 6.27 5.54
C LYS A 156 12.81 5.37 6.13
N ILE A 157 12.46 4.38 6.95
CA ILE A 157 13.39 3.57 7.74
C ILE A 157 13.71 2.22 7.06
N GLY A 158 12.94 1.81 6.03
CA GLY A 158 13.11 0.54 5.30
C GLY A 158 13.55 0.69 3.85
N LYS A 159 13.48 -0.39 3.07
CA LYS A 159 13.57 -0.31 1.60
C LYS A 159 12.45 0.61 1.13
N GLN A 160 12.82 1.79 0.64
CA GLN A 160 11.87 2.83 0.26
C GLN A 160 10.86 2.28 -0.75
N ARG A 161 9.58 2.25 -0.35
CA ARG A 161 8.50 2.21 -1.33
C ARG A 161 8.56 3.50 -2.16
N ASN A 162 8.25 3.39 -3.43
CA ASN A 162 8.02 4.56 -4.24
C ASN A 162 6.88 5.40 -3.59
N ARG A 163 7.01 6.71 -3.58
CA ARG A 163 6.00 7.61 -2.98
C ARG A 163 4.63 7.46 -3.60
N GLU A 164 4.54 7.06 -4.87
CA GLU A 164 3.26 6.79 -5.52
C GLU A 164 2.57 5.54 -4.97
N GLU A 165 3.33 4.50 -4.66
CA GLU A 165 2.81 3.31 -3.96
C GLU A 165 2.23 3.68 -2.58
N LEU A 166 2.89 4.63 -1.89
CA LEU A 166 2.42 5.16 -0.62
C LEU A 166 1.13 5.94 -0.80
N ARG A 167 1.08 6.80 -1.81
CA ARG A 167 -0.08 7.63 -2.15
C ARG A 167 -1.27 6.76 -2.51
N ASN A 168 -1.07 5.75 -3.35
CA ASN A 168 -2.10 4.79 -3.73
C ASN A 168 -2.65 3.99 -2.53
N ALA A 169 -1.79 3.61 -1.59
CA ALA A 169 -2.22 2.90 -0.38
C ALA A 169 -2.98 3.80 0.61
N PHE A 170 -2.64 5.08 0.68
CA PHE A 170 -3.27 6.04 1.59
C PHE A 170 -4.63 6.54 1.08
N PHE A 171 -4.69 6.96 -0.18
CA PHE A 171 -5.91 7.46 -0.81
C PHE A 171 -6.81 6.31 -1.31
N GLN A 172 -7.00 5.27 -0.50
CA GLN A 172 -7.88 4.14 -0.86
C GLN A 172 -9.33 4.61 -1.07
N GLY A 173 -10.03 3.94 -1.98
CA GLY A 173 -11.43 4.25 -2.30
C GLY A 173 -11.61 4.81 -3.70
N SER A 174 -12.60 5.70 -3.88
CA SER A 174 -13.01 6.22 -5.20
C SER A 174 -11.88 6.94 -5.94
N VAL A 175 -11.06 7.73 -5.23
CA VAL A 175 -9.98 8.51 -5.84
C VAL A 175 -8.87 7.62 -6.36
N SER A 176 -8.36 6.70 -5.56
CA SER A 176 -7.29 5.78 -5.99
C SER A 176 -7.75 4.90 -7.14
N LYS A 177 -9.00 4.41 -7.08
CA LYS A 177 -9.59 3.62 -8.16
C LYS A 177 -9.70 4.45 -9.45
N CYS A 178 -10.17 5.68 -9.36
CA CYS A 178 -10.25 6.59 -10.50
C CYS A 178 -8.88 6.87 -11.12
N ILE A 179 -7.85 7.16 -10.31
CA ILE A 179 -6.47 7.36 -10.79
C ILE A 179 -5.97 6.12 -11.54
N ALA A 180 -6.23 4.93 -11.01
CA ALA A 180 -5.86 3.67 -11.66
C ALA A 180 -6.58 3.49 -13.01
N GLU A 181 -7.90 3.72 -13.04
CA GLU A 181 -8.72 3.64 -14.26
C GLU A 181 -8.29 4.66 -15.32
N LEU A 182 -7.94 5.87 -14.89
CA LEU A 182 -7.46 6.91 -15.80
C LEU A 182 -6.07 6.60 -16.37
N ALA A 183 -5.18 6.02 -15.58
CA ALA A 183 -3.86 5.57 -16.04
C ALA A 183 -3.95 4.40 -17.05
N GLU A 184 -5.03 3.64 -17.02
CA GLU A 184 -5.34 2.54 -17.96
C GLU A 184 -6.26 2.98 -19.11
N SER A 185 -6.76 4.22 -19.11
CA SER A 185 -7.66 4.71 -20.13
C SER A 185 -6.99 4.75 -21.52
N HIS A 186 -7.80 4.52 -22.56
CA HIS A 186 -7.33 4.53 -23.95
C HIS A 186 -6.63 5.84 -24.31
N GLU A 187 -7.21 6.95 -23.91
CA GLU A 187 -6.71 8.30 -24.18
C GLU A 187 -5.34 8.55 -23.54
N PHE A 188 -5.15 8.09 -22.27
CA PHE A 188 -3.87 8.21 -21.59
C PHE A 188 -2.80 7.32 -22.23
N LEU A 189 -3.15 6.07 -22.54
CA LEU A 189 -2.23 5.12 -23.17
C LEU A 189 -1.80 5.60 -24.58
N GLN A 190 -2.68 6.23 -25.32
CA GLN A 190 -2.34 6.84 -26.62
C GLN A 190 -1.44 8.06 -26.43
N ALA A 191 -1.82 9.01 -25.57
CA ALA A 191 -1.07 10.24 -25.35
C ALA A 191 0.37 9.97 -24.84
N THR A 192 0.56 8.91 -24.07
CA THR A 192 1.87 8.50 -23.55
C THR A 192 2.60 7.48 -24.41
N HIS A 193 2.03 7.09 -25.56
CA HIS A 193 2.54 6.03 -26.43
C HIS A 193 2.85 4.71 -25.70
N LYS A 194 2.12 4.42 -24.60
CA LYS A 194 2.36 3.27 -23.69
C LYS A 194 3.78 3.22 -23.12
N MET A 195 4.49 4.35 -23.06
CA MET A 195 5.87 4.40 -22.57
C MET A 195 5.97 4.53 -21.05
N MET A 196 4.86 4.82 -20.36
CA MET A 196 4.85 4.94 -18.91
C MET A 196 4.95 3.57 -18.26
N SER A 197 5.87 3.46 -17.28
CA SER A 197 6.05 2.21 -16.54
C SER A 197 4.91 2.01 -15.55
N GLN A 198 4.30 0.83 -15.56
CA GLN A 198 3.38 0.40 -14.51
C GLN A 198 4.14 -0.01 -13.23
N LYS A 199 5.40 -0.43 -13.37
CA LYS A 199 6.24 -0.77 -12.22
C LYS A 199 6.59 0.51 -11.45
N GLY A 200 6.32 0.50 -10.14
CA GLY A 200 6.47 1.68 -9.29
C GLY A 200 5.37 2.72 -9.51
N MET A 201 4.29 2.39 -10.24
CA MET A 201 3.11 3.25 -10.44
C MET A 201 3.41 4.63 -11.06
N SER A 202 4.45 4.74 -11.91
CA SER A 202 4.81 6.01 -12.56
C SER A 202 3.73 6.53 -13.52
N ASP A 203 2.92 5.63 -14.06
CA ASP A 203 1.72 5.94 -14.83
C ASP A 203 0.68 6.68 -13.97
N ARG A 204 0.42 6.20 -12.78
CA ARG A 204 -0.50 6.83 -11.81
C ARG A 204 0.04 8.16 -11.31
N GLU A 205 1.36 8.25 -11.06
CA GLU A 205 2.00 9.52 -10.67
C GLU A 205 1.76 10.63 -11.69
N LEU A 206 1.81 10.32 -13.00
CA LEU A 206 1.55 11.31 -14.04
C LEU A 206 0.08 11.80 -13.99
N VAL A 207 -0.87 10.91 -13.71
CA VAL A 207 -2.27 11.28 -13.50
C VAL A 207 -2.43 12.18 -12.27
N CYS A 208 -1.76 11.83 -11.15
CA CYS A 208 -1.76 12.65 -9.93
C CYS A 208 -1.17 14.05 -10.21
N ARG A 209 -0.07 14.15 -10.97
CA ARG A 209 0.51 15.43 -11.39
C ARG A 209 -0.48 16.28 -12.16
N TYR A 210 -1.21 15.70 -13.10
CA TYR A 210 -2.25 16.43 -13.82
C TYR A 210 -3.26 17.07 -12.87
N PHE A 211 -3.84 16.29 -11.95
CA PHE A 211 -4.83 16.82 -11.01
C PHE A 211 -4.24 17.83 -10.04
N ALA A 212 -3.05 17.60 -9.50
CA ALA A 212 -2.41 18.55 -8.60
C ALA A 212 -2.18 19.90 -9.27
N PHE A 213 -1.59 19.94 -10.47
CA PHE A 213 -1.39 21.19 -11.21
C PHE A 213 -2.71 21.81 -11.68
N ARG A 214 -3.73 21.00 -11.95
CA ARG A 214 -5.03 21.49 -12.38
C ARG A 214 -5.82 22.14 -11.24
N LEU A 215 -5.79 21.53 -10.04
CA LEU A 215 -6.62 21.96 -8.91
C LEU A 215 -5.92 23.01 -8.04
N LEU A 216 -4.59 22.89 -7.86
CA LEU A 216 -3.81 23.75 -6.97
C LEU A 216 -3.02 24.85 -7.67
N ARG A 217 -2.92 24.84 -9.00
CA ARG A 217 -2.35 25.96 -9.75
C ARG A 217 -3.21 27.22 -9.49
N PRO A 218 -2.73 28.33 -9.16
CA PRO A 218 -1.48 29.02 -9.00
C PRO A 218 -0.89 29.02 -7.58
N PHE A 219 -1.24 28.06 -6.76
CA PHE A 219 -0.84 27.98 -5.36
C PHE A 219 0.40 27.12 -5.13
N PHE A 220 1.13 26.77 -6.19
CA PHE A 220 2.37 26.03 -6.07
C PHE A 220 3.44 26.88 -5.36
N ASP A 221 3.88 26.40 -4.21
CA ASP A 221 4.97 27.01 -3.43
C ASP A 221 6.29 26.34 -3.82
N THR A 222 7.24 27.16 -4.25
CA THR A 222 8.59 26.67 -4.64
C THR A 222 9.41 26.12 -3.48
N THR A 223 8.99 26.37 -2.25
CA THR A 223 9.62 25.80 -1.03
C THR A 223 9.11 24.40 -0.72
N GLU A 224 8.01 24.00 -1.33
CA GLU A 224 7.37 22.70 -1.16
C GLU A 224 8.02 21.64 -2.07
N THR A 225 8.11 20.40 -1.59
CA THR A 225 8.54 19.29 -2.44
C THR A 225 7.42 18.90 -3.43
N MET A 226 7.81 18.37 -4.61
CA MET A 226 6.82 17.86 -5.57
C MET A 226 5.87 16.83 -4.94
N ASP A 227 6.39 15.99 -4.07
CA ASP A 227 5.60 14.97 -3.41
C ASP A 227 4.54 15.55 -2.45
N ASP A 228 4.90 16.57 -1.67
CA ASP A 228 3.95 17.24 -0.78
C ASP A 228 2.88 17.99 -1.60
N PHE A 229 3.26 18.53 -2.75
CA PHE A 229 2.34 19.15 -3.71
C PHE A 229 1.35 18.14 -4.31
N LEU A 230 1.84 16.94 -4.70
CA LEU A 230 0.99 15.88 -5.21
C LEU A 230 0.04 15.35 -4.12
N ASP A 231 0.51 15.19 -2.88
CA ASP A 231 -0.33 14.78 -1.76
C ASP A 231 -1.49 15.77 -1.54
N LYS A 232 -1.21 17.07 -1.54
CA LYS A 232 -2.25 18.11 -1.49
C LYS A 232 -3.20 18.07 -2.69
N GLY A 233 -2.70 17.75 -3.88
CA GLY A 233 -3.52 17.57 -5.08
C GLY A 233 -4.52 16.43 -4.95
N MET A 234 -4.11 15.33 -4.33
CA MET A 234 -4.98 14.19 -4.04
C MET A 234 -6.04 14.54 -2.97
N ASP A 235 -5.65 15.27 -1.92
CA ASP A 235 -6.60 15.79 -0.93
C ASP A 235 -7.65 16.69 -1.58
N ALA A 236 -7.21 17.62 -2.43
CA ALA A 236 -8.12 18.51 -3.16
C ALA A 236 -9.07 17.74 -4.10
N LEU A 237 -8.57 16.69 -4.77
CA LEU A 237 -9.38 15.84 -5.64
C LEU A 237 -10.43 15.05 -4.82
N SER A 238 -10.04 14.54 -3.66
CA SER A 238 -10.93 13.78 -2.77
C SER A 238 -12.02 14.65 -2.12
N ALA A 239 -11.76 15.93 -1.97
CA ALA A 239 -12.70 16.90 -1.39
C ALA A 239 -13.70 17.48 -2.40
N LEU A 240 -13.58 17.16 -3.70
CA LEU A 240 -14.51 17.65 -4.71
C LEU A 240 -15.91 17.04 -4.52
N PRO A 241 -16.97 17.84 -4.72
CA PRO A 241 -18.32 17.31 -4.89
C PRO A 241 -18.38 16.34 -6.07
N GLU A 242 -19.24 15.33 -6.01
CA GLU A 242 -19.33 14.23 -6.98
C GLU A 242 -19.42 14.73 -8.45
N ASN A 243 -20.29 15.71 -8.70
CA ASN A 243 -20.44 16.30 -10.04
C ASN A 243 -19.15 16.98 -10.55
N ASP A 244 -18.38 17.62 -9.65
CA ASP A 244 -17.13 18.28 -10.01
C ASP A 244 -16.02 17.26 -10.22
N PHE A 245 -16.01 16.20 -9.43
CA PHE A 245 -15.10 15.07 -9.58
C PHE A 245 -15.30 14.39 -10.95
N GLU A 246 -16.53 14.07 -11.32
CA GLU A 246 -16.86 13.50 -12.63
C GLU A 246 -16.48 14.42 -13.79
N ARG A 247 -16.72 15.73 -13.63
CA ARG A 247 -16.35 16.73 -14.65
C ARG A 247 -14.83 16.81 -14.85
N GLU A 248 -14.05 16.82 -13.79
CA GLU A 248 -12.59 16.89 -13.88
C GLU A 248 -11.98 15.59 -14.42
N THR A 249 -12.56 14.43 -14.12
CA THR A 249 -12.14 13.15 -14.70
C THR A 249 -12.45 13.05 -16.19
N ALA A 250 -13.63 13.50 -16.63
CA ALA A 250 -13.99 13.59 -18.06
C ALA A 250 -13.06 14.57 -18.80
N ARG A 251 -12.73 15.69 -18.16
CA ARG A 251 -11.78 16.67 -18.70
C ARG A 251 -10.38 16.10 -18.90
N PHE A 252 -9.90 15.28 -17.95
CA PHE A 252 -8.61 14.58 -18.09
C PHE A 252 -8.57 13.81 -19.41
N LYS A 253 -9.55 12.96 -19.69
CA LYS A 253 -9.65 12.19 -20.92
C LYS A 253 -9.63 13.06 -22.17
N THR A 254 -10.40 14.15 -22.17
CA THR A 254 -10.42 15.11 -23.26
C THR A 254 -9.05 15.77 -23.50
N VAL A 255 -8.32 16.09 -22.42
CA VAL A 255 -6.98 16.67 -22.53
C VAL A 255 -6.00 15.65 -23.08
N MET A 256 -6.03 14.40 -22.60
CA MET A 256 -5.18 13.32 -23.11
C MET A 256 -5.42 13.04 -24.59
N GLN A 257 -6.69 13.02 -25.04
CA GLN A 257 -7.01 12.89 -26.47
C GLN A 257 -6.37 14.00 -27.29
N ARG A 258 -6.50 15.27 -26.83
CA ARG A 258 -5.86 16.40 -27.53
C ARG A 258 -4.34 16.32 -27.57
N CYS A 259 -3.70 15.78 -26.51
CA CYS A 259 -2.25 15.56 -26.52
C CYS A 259 -1.82 14.51 -27.55
N TYR A 260 -2.69 13.57 -27.87
CA TYR A 260 -2.43 12.56 -28.88
C TYR A 260 -2.62 13.11 -30.31
N ASP A 261 -3.58 14.02 -30.51
CA ASP A 261 -3.95 14.57 -31.80
C ASP A 261 -2.95 15.63 -32.34
N VAL A 262 -1.95 16.02 -31.53
CA VAL A 262 -0.87 16.98 -31.89
C VAL A 262 0.41 16.29 -32.27
#